data_6bd8bde1778aff8298a6d2e6551a172a
#
_entry.id   6bd8bde1778aff8298a6d2e6551a172a
#
_cell.length_a   1.000
_cell.length_b   1.000
_cell.length_c   1.000
_cell.angle_alpha   90.00
_cell.angle_beta   90.00
_cell.angle_gamma   90.00
#
_symmetry.space_group_name_H-M   'P 1'
#
loop_
_entity.id
_entity.type
_entity.pdbx_description
1 polymer ?
#
loop_
_entity_poly.entity_id
_entity_poly.type
_entity_poly.pdbx_seq_one_letter_code
_entity_poly.pdbx_strand_id
1 'polypeptide(L)'
;MKKLLKLVFALLLTITMVGCSKEEEKELLEVIKERGSIVIGTEGTWSPWTYHNEKDELVGFDVDVMRAIAKELGVECEFVVAEWDSLLAGIDSQRFDIVANGVEIDEARQKKYDFTDPYGYIRTALIVKKGNKDIKSFKDLDGKTTTNSLGSTYANLAESYGATNTPVDDLNKTFELVLQERADATLNAELSFQDYLKAHPDAKLEIVDLTEEASLVSLPVRKGAQTDSLVKAINDAIAKLSADGTLSQISNQYFGVDITKASK
;
A
#
# COMPACT_ATOMS: atom_id res chain seq x y z
N MET A 1 -9.08 -72.62 11.89
CA MET A 1 -9.11 -71.28 12.52
C MET A 1 -7.81 -70.48 12.34
N LYS A 2 -6.59 -71.09 12.57
CA LYS A 2 -5.32 -70.33 12.44
C LYS A 2 -4.91 -69.90 11.02
N LYS A 3 -5.42 -70.54 9.96
CA LYS A 3 -5.15 -70.16 8.56
C LYS A 3 -6.06 -69.02 8.04
N LEU A 4 -7.29 -68.93 8.56
CA LEU A 4 -8.23 -67.86 8.21
C LEU A 4 -7.80 -66.50 8.84
N LEU A 5 -7.21 -66.55 10.03
CA LEU A 5 -6.73 -65.34 10.72
C LEU A 5 -5.51 -64.68 10.04
N LYS A 6 -4.68 -65.49 9.36
CA LYS A 6 -3.52 -64.96 8.61
C LYS A 6 -3.93 -64.30 7.28
N LEU A 7 -5.02 -64.73 6.65
CA LEU A 7 -5.54 -64.09 5.44
C LEU A 7 -6.22 -62.74 5.71
N VAL A 8 -6.91 -62.60 6.86
CA VAL A 8 -7.54 -61.34 7.28
C VAL A 8 -6.49 -60.29 7.66
N PHE A 9 -5.35 -60.72 8.26
CA PHE A 9 -4.26 -59.79 8.62
C PHE A 9 -3.44 -59.34 7.42
N ALA A 10 -3.37 -60.17 6.33
CA ALA A 10 -2.71 -59.78 5.08
C ALA A 10 -3.57 -58.82 4.22
N LEU A 11 -4.91 -58.83 4.37
CA LEU A 11 -5.84 -57.98 3.63
C LEU A 11 -6.01 -56.61 4.29
N LEU A 12 -5.64 -56.45 5.59
CA LEU A 12 -5.69 -55.19 6.33
C LEU A 12 -4.42 -54.33 6.16
N LEU A 13 -3.35 -54.86 5.54
CA LEU A 13 -2.09 -54.14 5.33
C LEU A 13 -2.00 -53.44 3.96
N THR A 14 -3.01 -53.55 3.08
CA THR A 14 -2.99 -52.97 1.74
C THR A 14 -3.83 -51.69 1.59
N ILE A 15 -4.40 -51.15 2.68
CA ILE A 15 -5.30 -49.96 2.61
C ILE A 15 -4.64 -48.68 3.18
N THR A 16 -3.35 -48.64 3.41
CA THR A 16 -2.69 -47.42 3.93
C THR A 16 -1.60 -46.88 3.01
N MET A 17 -1.82 -46.93 1.72
CA MET A 17 -1.16 -46.00 0.75
C MET A 17 -2.20 -45.11 0.13
N VAL A 18 -2.99 -44.42 0.93
CA VAL A 18 -3.52 -43.12 0.50
C VAL A 18 -2.33 -42.20 0.56
N GLY A 19 -1.68 -42.04 -0.59
CA GLY A 19 -0.67 -41.04 -0.77
C GLY A 19 -1.25 -39.70 -0.32
N CYS A 20 -0.61 -39.04 0.64
CA CYS A 20 -0.66 -37.58 0.72
C CYS A 20 -0.12 -37.08 -0.63
N SER A 21 -0.99 -36.95 -1.61
CA SER A 21 -0.76 -35.96 -2.65
C SER A 21 -0.66 -34.64 -1.87
N LYS A 22 0.53 -34.03 -1.79
CA LYS A 22 0.59 -32.60 -1.54
C LYS A 22 -0.33 -32.03 -2.61
N GLU A 23 -1.50 -31.53 -2.21
CA GLU A 23 -2.22 -30.59 -3.04
C GLU A 23 -1.20 -29.50 -3.31
N GLU A 24 -0.76 -29.34 -4.56
CA GLU A 24 0.00 -28.18 -4.98
C GLU A 24 -0.89 -27.00 -4.64
N GLU A 25 -0.43 -26.12 -3.76
CA GLU A 25 -1.14 -24.89 -3.45
C GLU A 25 -1.33 -24.14 -4.77
N LYS A 26 -2.59 -23.82 -5.10
CA LYS A 26 -2.93 -23.11 -6.34
C LYS A 26 -2.22 -21.76 -6.37
N GLU A 27 -1.83 -21.36 -7.55
CA GLU A 27 -1.36 -20.00 -7.83
C GLU A 27 -2.43 -18.98 -7.44
N LEU A 28 -2.05 -17.90 -6.78
CA LEU A 28 -2.99 -16.89 -6.29
C LEU A 28 -3.83 -16.26 -7.41
N LEU A 29 -3.24 -16.06 -8.59
CA LEU A 29 -3.96 -15.59 -9.76
C LEU A 29 -5.10 -16.55 -10.19
N GLU A 30 -4.87 -17.85 -10.08
CA GLU A 30 -5.89 -18.86 -10.36
C GLU A 30 -7.05 -18.78 -9.37
N VAL A 31 -6.73 -18.68 -8.08
CA VAL A 31 -7.71 -18.49 -7.01
C VAL A 31 -8.55 -17.23 -7.23
N ILE A 32 -7.91 -16.11 -7.57
CA ILE A 32 -8.57 -14.83 -7.87
C ILE A 32 -9.51 -14.98 -9.07
N LYS A 33 -9.07 -15.63 -10.15
CA LYS A 33 -9.89 -15.86 -11.35
C LYS A 33 -11.07 -16.80 -11.11
N GLU A 34 -10.88 -17.87 -10.32
CA GLU A 34 -11.96 -18.78 -9.94
C GLU A 34 -13.00 -18.09 -9.04
N ARG A 35 -12.56 -17.23 -8.12
CA ARG A 35 -13.43 -16.42 -7.27
C ARG A 35 -14.13 -15.30 -8.04
N GLY A 36 -13.52 -14.82 -9.13
CA GLY A 36 -14.03 -13.72 -9.95
C GLY A 36 -13.76 -12.33 -9.37
N SER A 37 -13.03 -12.22 -8.26
CA SER A 37 -12.68 -10.94 -7.62
C SER A 37 -11.26 -10.96 -7.04
N ILE A 38 -10.63 -9.79 -7.01
CA ILE A 38 -9.38 -9.53 -6.27
C ILE A 38 -9.70 -8.72 -5.01
N VAL A 39 -9.24 -9.21 -3.83
CA VAL A 39 -9.46 -8.55 -2.53
C VAL A 39 -8.31 -7.58 -2.25
N ILE A 40 -8.65 -6.32 -2.06
CA ILE A 40 -7.70 -5.20 -1.99
C ILE A 40 -7.83 -4.51 -0.63
N GLY A 41 -6.74 -4.51 0.15
CA GLY A 41 -6.66 -3.73 1.39
C GLY A 41 -6.35 -2.25 1.09
N THR A 42 -7.07 -1.33 1.76
CA THR A 42 -6.89 0.12 1.63
C THR A 42 -7.39 0.86 2.86
N GLU A 43 -6.97 2.11 3.10
CA GLU A 43 -7.43 2.89 4.28
C GLU A 43 -8.79 3.57 4.05
N GLY A 44 -9.01 4.18 2.90
CA GLY A 44 -10.19 4.98 2.64
C GLY A 44 -10.24 6.35 3.36
N THR A 45 -9.12 6.80 3.92
CA THR A 45 -9.01 8.08 4.68
C THR A 45 -7.85 8.97 4.19
N TRP A 46 -7.14 8.57 3.15
CA TRP A 46 -5.95 9.26 2.64
C TRP A 46 -6.18 9.85 1.23
N SER A 47 -6.77 11.04 1.18
CA SER A 47 -6.95 11.79 -0.07
C SER A 47 -5.59 12.27 -0.63
N PRO A 48 -5.42 12.25 -1.97
CA PRO A 48 -6.32 11.77 -3.02
C PRO A 48 -6.04 10.32 -3.46
N TRP A 49 -5.32 9.52 -2.65
CA TRP A 49 -4.94 8.13 -2.95
C TRP A 49 -6.13 7.17 -2.81
N THR A 50 -6.74 7.18 -1.63
CA THR A 50 -7.86 6.33 -1.27
C THR A 50 -8.67 7.05 -0.18
N TYR A 51 -9.91 7.39 -0.48
CA TYR A 51 -10.76 8.15 0.44
C TYR A 51 -12.25 7.98 0.08
N HIS A 52 -13.12 8.35 1.02
CA HIS A 52 -14.55 8.43 0.76
C HIS A 52 -14.92 9.84 0.30
N ASN A 53 -15.63 9.93 -0.83
CA ASN A 53 -16.13 11.21 -1.33
C ASN A 53 -17.38 11.69 -0.54
N GLU A 54 -17.95 12.82 -0.93
CA GLU A 54 -19.15 13.40 -0.28
C GLU A 54 -20.38 12.48 -0.30
N LYS A 55 -20.40 11.45 -1.15
CA LYS A 55 -21.47 10.45 -1.25
C LYS A 55 -21.13 9.14 -0.50
N ASP A 56 -20.06 9.16 0.29
CA ASP A 56 -19.53 7.97 0.98
C ASP A 56 -19.09 6.84 0.03
N GLU A 57 -18.71 7.17 -1.21
CA GLU A 57 -18.15 6.21 -2.16
C GLU A 57 -16.64 6.18 -2.03
N LEU A 58 -16.05 4.97 -1.99
CA LEU A 58 -14.60 4.81 -1.98
C LEU A 58 -14.04 5.17 -3.37
N VAL A 59 -13.20 6.17 -3.40
CA VAL A 59 -12.57 6.75 -4.60
C VAL A 59 -11.09 7.07 -4.33
N GLY A 60 -10.36 7.43 -5.36
CA GLY A 60 -8.97 7.86 -5.26
C GLY A 60 -8.10 7.25 -6.35
N PHE A 61 -6.86 7.73 -6.42
CA PHE A 61 -5.91 7.29 -7.44
C PHE A 61 -5.71 5.77 -7.43
N ASP A 62 -5.40 5.19 -6.27
CA ASP A 62 -5.18 3.75 -6.14
C ASP A 62 -6.44 2.93 -6.40
N VAL A 63 -7.59 3.46 -6.01
CA VAL A 63 -8.89 2.79 -6.25
C VAL A 63 -9.15 2.66 -7.75
N ASP A 64 -8.91 3.73 -8.53
CA ASP A 64 -9.15 3.72 -9.97
C ASP A 64 -8.04 2.98 -10.73
N VAL A 65 -6.77 3.02 -10.26
CA VAL A 65 -5.69 2.17 -10.79
C VAL A 65 -6.04 0.70 -10.60
N MET A 66 -6.48 0.28 -9.42
CA MET A 66 -6.87 -1.11 -9.17
C MET A 66 -8.09 -1.54 -9.99
N ARG A 67 -9.08 -0.67 -10.18
CA ARG A 67 -10.22 -0.93 -11.07
C ARG A 67 -9.78 -1.16 -12.51
N ALA A 68 -8.81 -0.35 -13.00
CA ALA A 68 -8.26 -0.51 -14.34
C ALA A 68 -7.47 -1.82 -14.47
N ILE A 69 -6.63 -2.16 -13.48
CA ILE A 69 -5.87 -3.42 -13.43
C ILE A 69 -6.84 -4.63 -13.38
N ALA A 70 -7.82 -4.63 -12.49
CA ALA A 70 -8.78 -5.72 -12.35
C ALA A 70 -9.56 -5.97 -13.64
N LYS A 71 -9.93 -4.90 -14.36
CA LYS A 71 -10.54 -4.99 -15.70
C LYS A 71 -9.64 -5.72 -16.72
N GLU A 72 -8.32 -5.43 -16.70
CA GLU A 72 -7.37 -6.15 -17.57
C GLU A 72 -7.22 -7.63 -17.18
N LEU A 73 -7.30 -7.93 -15.87
CA LEU A 73 -7.28 -9.32 -15.37
C LEU A 73 -8.60 -10.07 -15.61
N GLY A 74 -9.69 -9.35 -15.93
CA GLY A 74 -11.03 -9.92 -16.13
C GLY A 74 -11.73 -10.31 -14.83
N VAL A 75 -11.50 -9.56 -13.73
CA VAL A 75 -12.07 -9.80 -12.40
C VAL A 75 -12.62 -8.49 -11.81
N GLU A 76 -13.45 -8.60 -10.77
CA GLU A 76 -13.98 -7.45 -10.02
C GLU A 76 -13.04 -7.05 -8.87
N CYS A 77 -13.12 -5.79 -8.41
CA CYS A 77 -12.44 -5.32 -7.21
C CYS A 77 -13.33 -5.51 -5.99
N GLU A 78 -12.77 -6.09 -4.93
CA GLU A 78 -13.37 -6.12 -3.59
C GLU A 78 -12.47 -5.34 -2.64
N PHE A 79 -12.83 -4.09 -2.34
CA PHE A 79 -12.05 -3.25 -1.43
C PHE A 79 -12.44 -3.52 0.02
N VAL A 80 -11.43 -3.71 0.87
CA VAL A 80 -11.58 -3.89 2.31
C VAL A 80 -10.84 -2.77 3.03
N VAL A 81 -11.60 -1.91 3.70
CA VAL A 81 -11.05 -0.78 4.46
C VAL A 81 -10.47 -1.28 5.78
N ALA A 82 -9.28 -0.81 6.12
CA ALA A 82 -8.57 -1.11 7.36
C ALA A 82 -7.56 0.00 7.70
N GLU A 83 -7.18 0.13 8.97
CA GLU A 83 -6.15 1.06 9.42
C GLU A 83 -4.78 0.69 8.81
N TRP A 84 -3.93 1.70 8.58
CA TRP A 84 -2.63 1.53 7.92
C TRP A 84 -1.76 0.43 8.56
N ASP A 85 -1.66 0.41 9.87
CA ASP A 85 -0.81 -0.54 10.61
C ASP A 85 -1.20 -2.00 10.42
N SER A 86 -2.46 -2.25 10.03
CA SER A 86 -3.01 -3.59 9.78
C SER A 86 -3.01 -4.00 8.30
N LEU A 87 -2.74 -3.07 7.37
CA LEU A 87 -2.82 -3.37 5.92
C LEU A 87 -1.81 -4.43 5.49
N LEU A 88 -0.53 -4.23 5.79
CA LEU A 88 0.50 -5.18 5.38
C LEU A 88 0.37 -6.53 6.12
N ALA A 89 -0.01 -6.52 7.40
CA ALA A 89 -0.31 -7.73 8.14
C ALA A 89 -1.53 -8.48 7.57
N GLY A 90 -2.44 -7.79 6.93
CA GLY A 90 -3.57 -8.37 6.21
C GLY A 90 -3.17 -9.20 4.98
N ILE A 91 -2.05 -8.86 4.33
CA ILE A 91 -1.44 -9.69 3.28
C ILE A 91 -0.91 -11.01 3.89
N ASP A 92 -0.17 -10.92 5.01
CA ASP A 92 0.40 -12.08 5.68
C ASP A 92 -0.68 -13.06 6.15
N SER A 93 -1.78 -12.54 6.67
CA SER A 93 -2.93 -13.33 7.15
C SER A 93 -3.90 -13.75 6.02
N GLN A 94 -3.59 -13.42 4.76
CA GLN A 94 -4.44 -13.69 3.59
C GLN A 94 -5.85 -13.06 3.67
N ARG A 95 -5.99 -11.98 4.45
CA ARG A 95 -7.21 -11.17 4.48
C ARG A 95 -7.36 -10.39 3.19
N PHE A 96 -6.25 -9.99 2.59
CA PHE A 96 -6.15 -9.32 1.29
C PHE A 96 -5.26 -10.13 0.35
N ASP A 97 -5.55 -10.07 -0.94
CA ASP A 97 -4.65 -10.57 -1.98
C ASP A 97 -3.50 -9.57 -2.22
N ILE A 98 -3.81 -8.29 -2.09
CA ILE A 98 -2.94 -7.16 -2.41
C ILE A 98 -3.32 -5.94 -1.57
N VAL A 99 -2.41 -4.99 -1.41
CA VAL A 99 -2.70 -3.68 -0.81
C VAL A 99 -2.47 -2.58 -1.84
N ALA A 100 -3.44 -1.65 -1.94
CA ALA A 100 -3.37 -0.44 -2.73
C ALA A 100 -3.64 0.76 -1.82
N ASN A 101 -2.59 1.48 -1.45
CA ASN A 101 -2.60 2.59 -0.48
C ASN A 101 -1.32 3.43 -0.58
N GLY A 102 -0.90 3.77 -1.81
CA GLY A 102 0.32 4.53 -2.03
C GLY A 102 1.56 3.86 -1.43
N VAL A 103 1.63 2.53 -1.43
CA VAL A 103 2.68 1.82 -0.70
C VAL A 103 4.02 2.01 -1.38
N GLU A 104 4.91 2.70 -0.68
CA GLU A 104 6.28 2.91 -1.13
C GLU A 104 7.12 1.64 -0.97
N ILE A 105 7.97 1.37 -1.96
CA ILE A 105 8.97 0.30 -1.90
C ILE A 105 10.10 0.75 -0.96
N ASP A 106 10.42 -0.05 0.05
CA ASP A 106 11.61 0.09 0.87
C ASP A 106 12.27 -1.27 1.14
N GLU A 107 13.53 -1.26 1.59
CA GLU A 107 14.30 -2.49 1.82
C GLU A 107 13.68 -3.42 2.88
N ALA A 108 13.04 -2.87 3.91
CA ALA A 108 12.43 -3.67 4.98
C ALA A 108 11.19 -4.39 4.47
N ARG A 109 10.38 -3.70 3.65
CA ARG A 109 9.19 -4.27 3.02
C ARG A 109 9.55 -5.30 1.95
N GLN A 110 10.57 -5.04 1.12
CA GLN A 110 11.05 -6.01 0.10
C GLN A 110 11.55 -7.32 0.69
N LYS A 111 12.01 -7.34 1.94
CA LYS A 111 12.38 -8.58 2.63
C LYS A 111 11.18 -9.46 2.95
N LYS A 112 9.97 -8.88 3.09
CA LYS A 112 8.75 -9.55 3.53
C LYS A 112 7.74 -9.78 2.42
N TYR A 113 7.67 -8.86 1.46
CA TYR A 113 6.68 -8.81 0.38
C TYR A 113 7.35 -8.81 -0.98
N ASP A 114 6.66 -9.35 -1.97
CA ASP A 114 6.97 -9.12 -3.37
C ASP A 114 6.18 -7.90 -3.85
N PHE A 115 6.73 -7.16 -4.80
CA PHE A 115 6.15 -5.91 -5.30
C PHE A 115 5.96 -6.00 -6.80
N THR A 116 4.90 -5.36 -7.29
CA THR A 116 4.72 -5.13 -8.71
C THR A 116 5.72 -4.09 -9.23
N ASP A 117 5.76 -3.88 -10.54
CA ASP A 117 6.41 -2.71 -11.10
C ASP A 117 5.79 -1.43 -10.54
N PRO A 118 6.55 -0.37 -10.32
CA PRO A 118 6.03 0.88 -9.78
C PRO A 118 5.08 1.54 -10.79
N TYR A 119 3.98 2.07 -10.26
CA TYR A 119 2.98 2.83 -11.03
C TYR A 119 2.89 4.30 -10.63
N GLY A 120 3.68 4.73 -9.64
CA GLY A 120 3.74 6.10 -9.18
C GLY A 120 5.10 6.49 -8.61
N TYR A 121 5.41 7.79 -8.69
CA TYR A 121 6.64 8.40 -8.21
C TYR A 121 6.27 9.61 -7.37
N ILE A 122 6.64 9.63 -6.10
CA ILE A 122 6.26 10.68 -5.15
C ILE A 122 7.45 11.18 -4.36
N ARG A 123 7.42 12.45 -3.97
CA ARG A 123 8.39 13.02 -3.03
C ARG A 123 7.74 13.18 -1.66
N THR A 124 8.53 12.97 -0.62
CA THR A 124 8.12 13.23 0.75
C THR A 124 8.37 14.69 1.09
N ALA A 125 7.34 15.36 1.58
CA ALA A 125 7.41 16.72 2.09
C ALA A 125 7.58 16.73 3.61
N LEU A 126 8.44 17.61 4.11
CA LEU A 126 8.53 18.00 5.50
C LEU A 126 7.64 19.22 5.72
N ILE A 127 6.61 19.05 6.54
CA ILE A 127 5.53 20.00 6.74
C ILE A 127 5.56 20.53 8.18
N VAL A 128 5.54 21.84 8.30
CA VAL A 128 5.57 22.54 9.58
C VAL A 128 4.48 23.60 9.65
N LYS A 129 4.23 24.13 10.86
CA LYS A 129 3.38 25.29 11.02
C LYS A 129 4.03 26.51 10.38
N LYS A 130 3.25 27.25 9.60
CA LYS A 130 3.71 28.45 8.87
C LYS A 130 4.31 29.48 9.81
N GLY A 131 5.50 29.93 9.45
CA GLY A 131 6.30 30.85 10.28
C GLY A 131 7.19 30.14 11.29
N ASN A 132 7.31 28.81 11.25
CA ASN A 132 8.31 28.07 12.00
C ASN A 132 9.72 28.60 11.64
N LYS A 133 10.61 28.70 12.64
CA LYS A 133 11.98 29.21 12.47
C LYS A 133 13.05 28.17 12.73
N ASP A 134 12.68 27.07 13.36
CA ASP A 134 13.61 26.09 13.93
C ASP A 134 13.84 24.91 12.98
N ILE A 135 12.85 24.55 12.16
CA ILE A 135 12.91 23.43 11.20
C ILE A 135 12.85 24.01 9.79
N LYS A 136 13.91 23.82 9.01
CA LYS A 136 14.04 24.28 7.62
C LYS A 136 14.39 23.13 6.66
N SER A 137 14.85 22.00 7.20
CA SER A 137 15.22 20.81 6.44
C SER A 137 15.03 19.57 7.31
N PHE A 138 15.07 18.38 6.71
CA PHE A 138 15.03 17.12 7.44
C PHE A 138 16.12 17.02 8.52
N LYS A 139 17.29 17.66 8.30
CA LYS A 139 18.41 17.66 9.26
C LYS A 139 18.10 18.35 10.57
N ASP A 140 17.10 19.22 10.60
CA ASP A 140 16.69 19.96 11.79
C ASP A 140 15.69 19.17 12.65
N LEU A 141 15.38 17.92 12.28
CA LEU A 141 14.45 17.06 13.02
C LEU A 141 15.06 16.41 14.27
N ASP A 142 16.37 16.48 14.47
CA ASP A 142 17.01 15.91 15.66
C ASP A 142 16.43 16.49 16.95
N GLY A 143 15.92 15.59 17.82
CA GLY A 143 15.26 15.95 19.06
C GLY A 143 13.87 16.61 18.92
N LYS A 144 13.31 16.68 17.72
CA LYS A 144 11.95 17.20 17.46
C LYS A 144 10.90 16.10 17.56
N THR A 145 9.64 16.51 17.70
CA THR A 145 8.49 15.62 17.69
C THR A 145 7.81 15.65 16.32
N THR A 146 7.54 14.46 15.76
CA THR A 146 6.74 14.32 14.55
C THR A 146 5.48 13.50 14.81
N THR A 147 4.56 13.51 13.87
CA THR A 147 3.31 12.75 13.95
C THR A 147 3.00 12.14 12.59
N ASN A 148 3.01 10.81 12.54
CA ASN A 148 2.77 10.00 11.34
C ASN A 148 2.26 8.62 11.75
N SER A 149 1.63 7.89 10.85
CA SER A 149 1.17 6.52 11.10
C SER A 149 2.35 5.61 11.44
N LEU A 150 2.14 4.71 12.38
CA LEU A 150 3.16 3.76 12.83
C LEU A 150 3.63 2.88 11.66
N GLY A 151 4.95 2.74 11.51
CA GLY A 151 5.55 1.92 10.45
C GLY A 151 5.40 2.49 9.03
N SER A 152 4.94 3.74 8.89
CA SER A 152 4.98 4.44 7.61
C SER A 152 6.42 4.82 7.23
N THR A 153 6.68 4.96 5.93
CA THR A 153 7.96 5.49 5.43
C THR A 153 8.22 6.90 5.96
N TYR A 154 7.18 7.67 6.18
CA TYR A 154 7.25 9.02 6.76
C TYR A 154 7.74 9.01 8.19
N ALA A 155 7.18 8.14 9.06
CA ALA A 155 7.66 7.98 10.43
C ALA A 155 9.12 7.52 10.45
N ASN A 156 9.45 6.48 9.68
CA ASN A 156 10.81 5.93 9.58
C ASN A 156 11.82 6.99 9.09
N LEU A 157 11.43 7.81 8.10
CA LEU A 157 12.27 8.89 7.60
C LEU A 157 12.52 9.94 8.67
N ALA A 158 11.48 10.40 9.38
CA ALA A 158 11.62 11.36 10.46
C ALA A 158 12.53 10.83 11.58
N GLU A 159 12.32 9.58 12.00
CA GLU A 159 13.14 8.92 13.03
C GLU A 159 14.60 8.75 12.59
N SER A 160 14.87 8.52 11.30
CA SER A 160 16.22 8.44 10.76
C SER A 160 17.01 9.75 10.90
N TYR A 161 16.31 10.88 11.01
CA TYR A 161 16.86 12.20 11.30
C TYR A 161 16.82 12.58 12.79
N GLY A 162 16.50 11.63 13.69
CA GLY A 162 16.53 11.83 15.15
C GLY A 162 15.22 12.36 15.74
N ALA A 163 14.14 12.43 14.97
CA ALA A 163 12.84 12.80 15.53
C ALA A 163 12.22 11.69 16.38
N THR A 164 11.33 12.08 17.29
CA THR A 164 10.44 11.15 18.01
C THR A 164 9.06 11.20 17.38
N ASN A 165 8.60 10.08 16.82
CA ASN A 165 7.27 10.02 16.22
C ASN A 165 6.19 9.72 17.25
N THR A 166 5.08 10.49 17.21
CA THR A 166 3.84 10.20 17.93
C THR A 166 2.85 9.60 16.92
N PRO A 167 2.50 8.31 17.03
CA PRO A 167 1.66 7.64 16.04
C PRO A 167 0.26 8.25 15.95
N VAL A 168 -0.19 8.52 14.72
CA VAL A 168 -1.55 8.97 14.38
C VAL A 168 -1.91 8.45 12.99
N ASP A 169 -3.03 7.74 12.86
CA ASP A 169 -3.41 7.04 11.61
C ASP A 169 -4.36 7.85 10.70
N ASP A 170 -4.62 9.11 11.00
CA ASP A 170 -5.47 9.99 10.21
C ASP A 170 -4.68 11.20 9.72
N LEU A 171 -4.66 11.42 8.40
CA LEU A 171 -3.90 12.51 7.78
C LEU A 171 -4.31 13.88 8.33
N ASN A 172 -5.62 14.15 8.48
CA ASN A 172 -6.09 15.44 8.94
C ASN A 172 -5.66 15.71 10.39
N LYS A 173 -5.67 14.65 11.23
CA LYS A 173 -5.19 14.75 12.62
C LYS A 173 -3.70 15.05 12.70
N THR A 174 -2.88 14.51 11.78
CA THR A 174 -1.45 14.85 11.78
C THR A 174 -1.25 16.34 11.53
N PHE A 175 -1.97 16.92 10.57
CA PHE A 175 -1.93 18.36 10.29
C PHE A 175 -2.47 19.20 11.45
N GLU A 176 -3.56 18.75 12.07
CA GLU A 176 -4.12 19.44 13.26
C GLU A 176 -3.14 19.48 14.44
N LEU A 177 -2.42 18.38 14.71
CA LEU A 177 -1.43 18.35 15.78
C LEU A 177 -0.27 19.32 15.54
N VAL A 178 0.18 19.47 14.30
CA VAL A 178 1.19 20.47 13.93
C VAL A 178 0.63 21.89 14.04
N LEU A 179 -0.60 22.15 13.60
CA LEU A 179 -1.26 23.45 13.76
C LEU A 179 -1.42 23.85 15.23
N GLN A 180 -1.71 22.89 16.10
CA GLN A 180 -1.88 23.07 17.55
C GLN A 180 -0.54 23.10 18.32
N GLU A 181 0.59 22.97 17.63
CA GLU A 181 1.94 22.89 18.23
C GLU A 181 2.10 21.73 19.22
N ARG A 182 1.36 20.63 18.99
CA ARG A 182 1.48 19.38 19.76
C ARG A 182 2.46 18.41 19.11
N ALA A 183 2.83 18.65 17.86
CA ALA A 183 3.96 18.09 17.15
C ALA A 183 4.69 19.24 16.44
N ASP A 184 6.02 19.14 16.32
CA ASP A 184 6.84 20.16 15.66
C ASP A 184 6.68 20.11 14.13
N ALA A 185 6.50 18.89 13.58
CA ALA A 185 6.37 18.65 12.14
C ALA A 185 5.56 17.36 11.85
N THR A 186 5.21 17.20 10.60
CA THR A 186 4.77 15.93 10.01
C THR A 186 5.38 15.76 8.62
N LEU A 187 5.46 14.51 8.16
CA LEU A 187 5.91 14.17 6.82
C LEU A 187 4.76 13.54 6.05
N ASN A 188 4.65 13.82 4.74
CA ASN A 188 3.68 13.14 3.89
C ASN A 188 4.05 13.31 2.42
N ALA A 189 3.34 12.61 1.51
CA ALA A 189 3.45 12.87 0.09
C ALA A 189 3.17 14.34 -0.20
N GLU A 190 4.04 14.99 -0.97
CA GLU A 190 3.91 16.40 -1.37
C GLU A 190 2.50 16.71 -1.91
N LEU A 191 2.00 15.85 -2.77
CA LEU A 191 0.71 16.06 -3.45
C LEU A 191 -0.49 15.84 -2.51
N SER A 192 -0.39 14.96 -1.53
CA SER A 192 -1.44 14.81 -0.50
C SER A 192 -1.55 16.07 0.36
N PHE A 193 -0.43 16.68 0.71
CA PHE A 193 -0.44 17.96 1.41
C PHE A 193 -0.99 19.09 0.53
N GLN A 194 -0.64 19.13 -0.75
CA GLN A 194 -1.19 20.12 -1.68
C GLN A 194 -2.72 19.96 -1.84
N ASP A 195 -3.22 18.72 -1.87
CA ASP A 195 -4.65 18.43 -1.88
C ASP A 195 -5.34 18.91 -0.60
N TYR A 196 -4.75 18.62 0.55
CA TYR A 196 -5.23 19.16 1.83
C TYR A 196 -5.33 20.69 1.82
N LEU A 197 -4.33 21.41 1.30
CA LEU A 197 -4.36 22.87 1.23
C LEU A 197 -5.44 23.41 0.27
N LYS A 198 -5.80 22.66 -0.77
CA LYS A 198 -6.93 23.06 -1.65
C LYS A 198 -8.26 23.00 -0.87
N ALA A 199 -8.43 21.97 -0.04
CA ALA A 199 -9.62 21.82 0.83
C ALA A 199 -9.59 22.80 2.03
N HIS A 200 -8.39 23.19 2.48
CA HIS A 200 -8.17 24.03 3.68
C HIS A 200 -7.26 25.23 3.36
N PRO A 201 -7.70 26.19 2.52
CA PRO A 201 -6.83 27.27 2.01
C PRO A 201 -6.31 28.20 3.12
N ASP A 202 -6.97 28.26 4.27
CA ASP A 202 -6.57 29.08 5.41
C ASP A 202 -5.62 28.35 6.39
N ALA A 203 -5.31 27.07 6.16
CA ALA A 203 -4.42 26.29 7.00
C ALA A 203 -3.02 26.96 7.06
N LYS A 204 -2.54 27.16 8.29
CA LYS A 204 -1.24 27.82 8.53
C LYS A 204 -0.13 26.76 8.55
N LEU A 205 0.00 25.99 7.46
CA LEU A 205 1.03 24.98 7.23
C LEU A 205 1.84 25.31 6.00
N GLU A 206 3.09 24.89 5.95
CA GLU A 206 3.97 25.05 4.79
C GLU A 206 4.95 23.89 4.68
N ILE A 207 5.36 23.58 3.44
CA ILE A 207 6.47 22.68 3.16
C ILE A 207 7.77 23.48 3.35
N VAL A 208 8.71 22.91 4.09
CA VAL A 208 10.05 23.52 4.30
C VAL A 208 11.16 22.71 3.62
N ASP A 209 10.91 21.43 3.33
CA ASP A 209 11.87 20.58 2.62
C ASP A 209 11.13 19.47 1.85
N LEU A 210 11.79 18.91 0.85
CA LEU A 210 11.32 17.78 0.02
C LEU A 210 12.48 16.81 -0.17
N THR A 211 12.17 15.51 -0.22
CA THR A 211 13.19 14.52 -0.61
C THR A 211 13.72 14.83 -2.01
N GLU A 212 15.02 14.66 -2.22
CA GLU A 212 15.66 14.89 -3.53
C GLU A 212 15.18 13.85 -4.55
N GLU A 213 15.12 12.59 -4.13
CA GLU A 213 14.66 11.48 -4.96
C GLU A 213 13.19 11.17 -4.69
N ALA A 214 12.49 10.73 -5.72
CA ALA A 214 11.13 10.24 -5.58
C ALA A 214 11.12 8.80 -5.08
N SER A 215 10.22 8.51 -4.15
CA SER A 215 9.87 7.16 -3.75
C SER A 215 9.05 6.46 -4.84
N LEU A 216 9.22 5.16 -4.95
CA LEU A 216 8.51 4.30 -5.90
C LEU A 216 7.25 3.74 -5.24
N VAL A 217 6.08 4.04 -5.78
CA VAL A 217 4.80 3.49 -5.34
C VAL A 217 4.47 2.23 -6.12
N SER A 218 4.15 1.16 -5.42
CA SER A 218 3.89 -0.16 -5.98
C SER A 218 2.85 -0.92 -5.15
N LEU A 219 2.42 -2.05 -5.65
CA LEU A 219 1.43 -2.91 -5.02
C LEU A 219 2.14 -4.11 -4.36
N PRO A 220 2.19 -4.18 -3.02
CA PRO A 220 2.75 -5.33 -2.32
C PRO A 220 1.80 -6.52 -2.34
N VAL A 221 2.36 -7.71 -2.53
CA VAL A 221 1.69 -9.00 -2.42
C VAL A 221 2.47 -9.89 -1.46
N ARG A 222 1.85 -10.98 -0.98
CA ARG A 222 2.55 -11.96 -0.17
C ARG A 222 3.75 -12.53 -0.92
N LYS A 223 4.86 -12.68 -0.22
CA LYS A 223 6.09 -13.22 -0.79
C LYS A 223 5.99 -14.72 -1.03
N GLY A 224 6.39 -15.17 -2.22
CA GLY A 224 6.48 -16.59 -2.53
C GLY A 224 6.05 -16.96 -3.94
N ALA A 225 6.48 -18.12 -4.41
CA ALA A 225 6.26 -18.57 -5.78
C ALA A 225 4.77 -18.64 -6.20
N GLN A 226 3.85 -18.85 -5.23
CA GLN A 226 2.40 -18.88 -5.53
C GLN A 226 1.83 -17.51 -5.95
N THR A 227 2.59 -16.42 -5.82
CA THR A 227 2.17 -15.06 -6.20
C THR A 227 2.85 -14.57 -7.48
N ASP A 228 3.84 -15.30 -8.01
CA ASP A 228 4.63 -14.87 -9.19
C ASP A 228 3.75 -14.61 -10.41
N SER A 229 2.77 -15.48 -10.66
CA SER A 229 1.83 -15.32 -11.78
C SER A 229 0.94 -14.09 -11.63
N LEU A 230 0.53 -13.76 -10.39
CA LEU A 230 -0.25 -12.55 -10.10
C LEU A 230 0.58 -11.30 -10.33
N VAL A 231 1.80 -11.24 -9.76
CA VAL A 231 2.72 -10.11 -9.96
C VAL A 231 2.97 -9.87 -11.44
N LYS A 232 3.27 -10.95 -12.20
CA LYS A 232 3.47 -10.85 -13.64
C LYS A 232 2.24 -10.31 -14.36
N ALA A 233 1.05 -10.81 -14.07
CA ALA A 233 -0.18 -10.38 -14.72
C ALA A 233 -0.52 -8.92 -14.42
N ILE A 234 -0.25 -8.46 -13.18
CA ILE A 234 -0.42 -7.06 -12.80
C ILE A 234 0.61 -6.19 -13.52
N ASN A 235 1.88 -6.60 -13.61
CA ASN A 235 2.91 -5.86 -14.33
C ASN A 235 2.58 -5.72 -15.82
N ASP A 236 2.09 -6.79 -16.46
CA ASP A 236 1.61 -6.74 -17.84
C ASP A 236 0.44 -5.73 -17.99
N ALA A 237 -0.48 -5.68 -17.01
CA ALA A 237 -1.56 -4.70 -16.98
C ALA A 237 -1.05 -3.26 -16.78
N ILE A 238 -0.14 -3.02 -15.82
CA ILE A 238 0.49 -1.71 -15.58
C ILE A 238 1.18 -1.22 -16.86
N ALA A 239 1.97 -2.08 -17.51
CA ALA A 239 2.66 -1.74 -18.76
C ALA A 239 1.68 -1.34 -19.87
N LYS A 240 0.57 -2.06 -20.05
CA LYS A 240 -0.48 -1.76 -21.01
C LYS A 240 -1.17 -0.44 -20.71
N LEU A 241 -1.62 -0.25 -19.46
CA LEU A 241 -2.32 0.97 -19.01
C LEU A 241 -1.42 2.21 -18.99
N SER A 242 -0.11 2.02 -18.82
CA SER A 242 0.88 3.08 -19.02
C SER A 242 1.04 3.46 -20.48
N ALA A 243 1.13 2.47 -21.38
CA ALA A 243 1.34 2.66 -22.82
C ALA A 243 0.13 3.33 -23.50
N ASP A 244 -1.10 3.00 -23.08
CA ASP A 244 -2.32 3.59 -23.64
C ASP A 244 -2.72 4.92 -22.98
N GLY A 245 -1.98 5.36 -21.94
CA GLY A 245 -2.17 6.62 -21.24
C GLY A 245 -3.24 6.61 -20.14
N THR A 246 -3.85 5.46 -19.85
CA THR A 246 -4.88 5.32 -18.79
C THR A 246 -4.33 5.73 -17.43
N LEU A 247 -3.13 5.27 -17.04
CA LEU A 247 -2.52 5.64 -15.76
C LEU A 247 -2.25 7.15 -15.68
N SER A 248 -1.76 7.77 -16.77
CA SER A 248 -1.56 9.22 -16.84
C SER A 248 -2.87 10.00 -16.67
N GLN A 249 -3.99 9.51 -17.26
CA GLN A 249 -5.30 10.14 -17.11
C GLN A 249 -5.80 10.06 -15.67
N ILE A 250 -5.71 8.90 -15.04
CA ILE A 250 -6.09 8.70 -13.63
C ILE A 250 -5.23 9.62 -12.75
N SER A 251 -3.92 9.66 -12.97
CA SER A 251 -3.02 10.53 -12.21
C SER A 251 -3.40 11.99 -12.30
N ASN A 252 -3.63 12.50 -13.52
CA ASN A 252 -4.04 13.90 -13.73
C ASN A 252 -5.40 14.21 -13.09
N GLN A 253 -6.33 13.26 -13.07
CA GLN A 253 -7.63 13.41 -12.42
C GLN A 253 -7.51 13.72 -10.94
N TYR A 254 -6.65 13.02 -10.22
CA TYR A 254 -6.52 13.11 -8.76
C TYR A 254 -5.46 14.13 -8.32
N PHE A 255 -4.34 14.20 -9.00
CA PHE A 255 -3.20 15.04 -8.61
C PHE A 255 -3.05 16.32 -9.43
N GLY A 256 -3.66 16.39 -10.62
CA GLY A 256 -3.44 17.49 -11.57
C GLY A 256 -2.09 17.44 -12.28
N VAL A 257 -1.31 16.40 -12.03
CA VAL A 257 0.01 16.13 -12.63
C VAL A 257 0.15 14.62 -12.89
N ASP A 258 1.04 14.25 -13.79
CA ASP A 258 1.33 12.84 -14.10
C ASP A 258 2.46 12.30 -13.19
N ILE A 259 2.09 11.57 -12.12
CA ILE A 259 3.05 10.92 -11.22
C ILE A 259 3.45 9.53 -11.69
N THR A 260 2.91 9.04 -12.81
CA THR A 260 3.19 7.67 -13.29
C THR A 260 4.52 7.59 -14.06
N LYS A 261 5.21 8.69 -14.20
CA LYS A 261 6.52 8.81 -14.85
C LYS A 261 7.53 9.42 -13.89
N ALA A 262 8.73 8.85 -13.83
CA ALA A 262 9.82 9.48 -13.11
C ALA A 262 10.03 10.91 -13.60
N SER A 263 10.02 11.89 -12.69
CA SER A 263 10.47 13.24 -13.02
C SER A 263 11.95 13.21 -13.39
N LYS A 264 12.28 13.79 -14.54
CA LYS A 264 13.68 13.93 -14.97
C LYS A 264 14.43 14.92 -14.11
#